data_577da77a15a023248b66bceec2293944
#
_entry.id   577da77a15a023248b66bceec2293944
#
_cell.length_a   1.000
_cell.length_b   1.000
_cell.length_c   1.000
_cell.angle_alpha   90.00
_cell.angle_beta   90.00
_cell.angle_gamma   90.00
#
_symmetry.space_group_name_H-M   'P 1'
#
loop_
_entity.id
_entity.type
_entity.pdbx_description
1 polymer ?
#
loop_
_entity_poly.entity_id
_entity_poly.type
_entity_poly.pdbx_seq_one_letter_code
_entity_poly.pdbx_strand_id
1 'polypeptide(L)' 'MAGNLGPLKTWKVTYYPKILNGGIRGVALIEADTKHMAMFTFQQLYAGQYHTVERCEDLIKY' A
#
# COMPACT_ATOMS: atom_id res chain seq x y z
N MET A 1 -2.58 -12.99 21.56
CA MET A 1 -2.67 -12.50 21.21
C MET A 1 -3.07 -11.78 20.99
N ALA A 2 -3.22 -11.60 20.74
CA ALA A 2 -3.49 -10.94 20.48
C ALA A 2 -3.86 -10.33 20.24
N GLY A 3 -3.98 -10.16 20.23
CA GLY A 3 -4.15 -9.38 19.87
C GLY A 3 -4.99 -8.71 19.37
N ASN A 4 -5.47 -8.54 19.32
CA ASN A 4 -6.17 -8.03 18.73
C ASN A 4 -6.42 -6.81 18.60
N LEU A 5 -6.22 -6.52 18.49
CA LEU A 5 -6.24 -5.28 18.05
C LEU A 5 -7.30 -5.03 17.10
N GLY A 6 -7.88 -4.27 16.76
CA GLY A 6 -8.93 -4.12 15.82
C GLY A 6 -8.64 -4.84 14.52
N PRO A 7 -9.62 -5.03 13.68
CA PRO A 7 -9.41 -5.72 12.41
C PRO A 7 -8.52 -4.90 11.51
N LEU A 8 -7.67 -5.59 10.78
CA LEU A 8 -6.85 -4.95 9.78
C LEU A 8 -7.67 -4.65 8.56
N LYS A 9 -7.33 -3.57 7.91
CA LYS A 9 -7.95 -3.20 6.64
C LYS A 9 -6.98 -3.49 5.52
N THR A 10 -7.52 -3.68 4.34
CA THR A 10 -6.70 -3.85 3.15
C THR A 10 -6.62 -2.51 2.43
N TRP A 11 -5.40 -2.04 2.23
CA TRP A 11 -5.17 -0.76 1.56
C TRP A 11 -4.61 -1.01 0.18
N LYS A 12 -5.15 -0.33 -0.79
CA LYS A 12 -4.68 -0.43 -2.17
C LYS A 12 -3.74 0.74 -2.42
N VAL A 13 -2.49 0.44 -2.65
CA VAL A 13 -1.48 1.45 -2.94
C VAL A 13 -1.20 1.43 -4.43
N THR A 14 -1.51 2.52 -5.10
CA THR A 14 -1.22 2.66 -6.53
C THR A 14 0.02 3.52 -6.64
N TYR A 15 1.02 3.01 -7.34
CA TYR A 15 2.32 3.67 -7.37
C TYR A 15 2.90 3.67 -8.78
N TYR A 16 3.92 4.49 -8.97
CA TYR A 16 4.65 4.54 -10.24
C TYR A 16 5.90 3.68 -10.07
N PRO A 17 5.98 2.55 -10.77
CA PRO A 17 7.15 1.67 -10.62
C PRO A 17 8.40 2.34 -11.16
N LYS A 18 9.53 1.96 -10.61
CA LYS A 18 10.78 2.49 -11.09
C LYS A 18 11.03 2.08 -12.53
N ILE A 19 10.72 0.84 -12.85
CA ILE A 19 10.83 0.36 -14.21
C ILE A 19 9.46 0.47 -14.82
N LEU A 20 9.27 1.54 -15.60
CA LEU A 20 7.98 1.77 -16.23
C LEU A 20 7.84 0.87 -17.43
N ASN A 21 6.75 0.18 -17.49
CA ASN A 21 6.48 -0.74 -18.56
C ASN A 21 5.26 -0.24 -19.30
N GLY A 22 5.46 0.74 -20.18
CA GLY A 22 4.36 1.31 -20.91
C GLY A 22 3.49 2.23 -20.10
N GLY A 23 4.00 2.76 -19.01
CA GLY A 23 3.24 3.68 -18.17
C GLY A 23 2.22 3.02 -17.27
N ILE A 24 2.30 1.72 -17.12
CA ILE A 24 1.36 0.99 -16.28
C ILE A 24 1.69 1.23 -14.82
N ARG A 25 0.67 1.59 -14.04
CA ARG A 25 0.84 1.75 -12.59
C ARG A 25 0.97 0.41 -11.92
N GLY A 26 1.74 0.39 -10.83
CA GLY A 26 1.78 -0.79 -9.99
C GLY A 26 0.71 -0.70 -8.91
N VAL A 27 0.27 -1.85 -8.43
CA VAL A 27 -0.73 -1.91 -7.37
C VAL A 27 -0.23 -2.88 -6.32
N ALA A 28 -0.26 -2.45 -5.07
CA ALA A 28 0.11 -3.30 -3.95
C ALA A 28 -1.05 -3.31 -2.96
N LEU A 29 -1.34 -4.49 -2.43
CA LEU A 29 -2.37 -4.63 -1.40
C LEU A 29 -1.65 -4.81 -0.07
N ILE A 30 -1.89 -3.89 0.85
CA ILE A 30 -1.19 -3.85 2.13
C ILE A 30 -2.23 -3.94 3.24
N GLU A 31 -1.99 -4.81 4.20
CA GLU A 31 -2.86 -4.91 5.36
C GLU A 31 -2.30 -4.08 6.50
N ALA A 32 -3.11 -3.17 7.00
CA ALA A 32 -2.73 -2.30 8.09
C ALA A 32 -3.99 -1.72 8.70
N ASP A 33 -3.89 -1.23 9.92
CA ASP A 33 -5.05 -0.66 10.58
C ASP A 33 -5.25 0.80 10.22
N THR A 34 -4.22 1.49 9.74
CA THR A 34 -4.37 2.89 9.33
C THR A 34 -3.64 3.12 8.02
N LYS A 35 -4.01 4.20 7.36
CA LYS A 35 -3.36 4.58 6.11
C LYS A 35 -1.87 4.84 6.34
N HIS A 36 -1.55 5.48 7.44
CA HIS A 36 -0.16 5.80 7.77
C HIS A 36 0.68 4.53 7.85
N MET A 37 0.16 3.52 8.55
CA MET A 37 0.87 2.25 8.68
C MET A 37 0.94 1.51 7.35
N ALA A 38 -0.10 1.63 6.53
CA ALA A 38 -0.09 1.00 5.22
C ALA A 38 1.02 1.59 4.37
N MET A 39 1.17 2.91 4.40
CA MET A 39 2.22 3.57 3.63
C MET A 39 3.60 3.20 4.15
N PHE A 40 3.74 3.14 5.47
CA PHE A 40 5.02 2.76 6.06
C PHE A 40 5.40 1.34 5.62
N THR A 41 4.45 0.42 5.70
CA THR A 41 4.69 -0.97 5.30
C THR A 41 5.03 -1.06 3.83
N PHE A 42 4.29 -0.32 2.99
CA PHE A 42 4.56 -0.30 1.57
C PHE A 42 5.99 0.17 1.30
N GLN A 43 6.40 1.23 1.96
CA GLN A 43 7.74 1.78 1.74
C GLN A 43 8.82 0.79 2.15
N GLN A 44 8.56 -0.01 3.17
CA GLN A 44 9.52 -1.02 3.59
C GLN A 44 9.62 -2.15 2.58
N LEU A 45 8.47 -2.61 2.09
CA LEU A 45 8.43 -3.76 1.19
C LEU A 45 8.90 -3.41 -0.20
N TYR A 46 8.65 -2.20 -0.64
CA TYR A 46 8.92 -1.79 -2.02
C TYR A 46 10.04 -0.78 -2.12
N ALA A 47 10.91 -0.74 -1.11
CA ALA A 47 12.03 0.21 -1.11
C ALA A 47 12.85 0.02 -2.37
N GLY A 48 13.10 1.11 -3.08
CA GLY A 48 13.91 1.08 -4.29
C GLY A 48 13.20 0.56 -5.52
N GLN A 49 11.91 0.25 -5.41
CA GLN A 49 11.17 -0.32 -6.53
C GLN A 49 10.11 0.61 -7.09
N TYR A 50 9.97 1.79 -6.54
CA TYR A 50 8.96 2.72 -7.01
C TYR A 50 9.50 4.14 -6.98
N HIS A 51 8.89 5.02 -7.80
CA HIS A 51 9.23 6.44 -7.79
C HIS A 51 8.40 7.19 -6.78
N THR A 52 7.10 7.14 -6.93
CA THR A 52 6.20 7.82 -6.02
C THR A 52 4.90 7.03 -5.94
N VAL A 53 4.13 7.36 -4.93
CA VAL A 53 2.82 6.75 -4.73
C VAL A 53 1.78 7.71 -5.28
N GLU A 54 0.88 7.19 -6.10
CA GLU A 54 -0.20 7.99 -6.63
C GLU A 54 -1.31 8.14 -5.61
N ARG A 55 -1.71 7.02 -4.99
CA ARG A 55 -2.76 7.07 -3.99
C ARG A 55 -2.70 5.83 -3.11
N CYS A 56 -3.32 5.95 -1.95
CA CYS A 56 -3.45 4.84 -1.02
C CYS A 56 -4.88 4.87 -0.53
N GLU A 57 -5.65 3.83 -0.85
CA GLU A 57 -7.07 3.81 -0.58
C GLU A 57 -7.45 2.63 0.29
N ASP A 58 -8.45 2.85 1.14
CA ASP A 58 -9.05 1.74 1.87
C ASP A 58 -9.86 0.94 0.86
N LEU A 59 -9.46 -0.30 0.64
CA LEU A 59 -10.10 -1.12 -0.37
C LEU A 59 -11.52 -1.48 0.02
N ILE A 60 -11.78 -1.63 1.31
CA ILE A 60 -13.11 -1.98 1.79
C ILE A 60 -13.79 -0.72 2.28
N LYS A 61 -14.73 -0.25 1.51
CA LYS A 61 -15.46 0.95 1.86
C LYS A 61 -16.92 0.63 1.99
N TYR A 62 -17.56 1.30 2.90
CA TYR A 62 -18.99 1.12 3.11
C TYR A 62 -19.74 2.38 2.75
#